data_6a1d2428805012632cddb276e0b62234
#
_entry.id   6a1d2428805012632cddb276e0b62234
#
_cell.length_a   1.000
_cell.length_b   1.000
_cell.length_c   1.000
_cell.angle_alpha   90.00
_cell.angle_beta   90.00
_cell.angle_gamma   90.00
#
_symmetry.space_group_name_H-M   'P 1'
#
loop_
_entity.id
_entity.type
_entity.pdbx_description
1 polymer ?
#
loop_
_entity_poly.entity_id
_entity_poly.type
_entity_poly.pdbx_seq_one_letter_code
_entity_poly.pdbx_strand_id
1 'polypeptide(L)'
;LSTRIGAGIAAELGSMVVTEQVDALRMCAADPIDFLVAPRFVAGVVMTGFLVVLGGAVAFFAGALTAHLAFEVPYSTFITAHAVRLGDLLTGIAKCIAYGAAIPIVSSHSGLSTFGGSEGVGWATTRAVVNSSLAIIMLNFFISGAALLVFPP
;
A
#
# COMPACT_ATOMS: atom_id res chain seq x y z
N LEU A 1 4.72 -2.46 4.11
CA LEU A 1 3.34 -2.82 3.76
C LEU A 1 3.27 -3.40 2.35
N SER A 2 3.73 -2.70 1.31
CA SER A 2 3.63 -3.15 -0.09
C SER A 2 4.23 -4.53 -0.32
N THR A 3 5.40 -4.79 0.22
CA THR A 3 6.11 -6.06 0.06
C THR A 3 5.30 -7.24 0.60
N ARG A 4 4.77 -7.13 1.81
CA ARG A 4 4.05 -8.23 2.46
C ARG A 4 2.65 -8.43 1.88
N ILE A 5 1.88 -7.35 1.72
CA ILE A 5 0.53 -7.41 1.17
C ILE A 5 0.58 -7.77 -0.31
N GLY A 6 1.48 -7.16 -1.07
CA GLY A 6 1.62 -7.41 -2.50
C GLY A 6 2.02 -8.85 -2.81
N ALA A 7 2.99 -9.40 -2.07
CA ALA A 7 3.38 -10.80 -2.21
C ALA A 7 2.23 -11.75 -1.85
N GLY A 8 1.49 -11.46 -0.77
CA GLY A 8 0.36 -12.28 -0.33
C GLY A 8 -0.74 -12.34 -1.39
N ILE A 9 -1.17 -11.19 -1.93
CA ILE A 9 -2.19 -11.11 -2.98
C ILE A 9 -1.73 -11.85 -4.24
N ALA A 10 -0.48 -11.65 -4.67
CA ALA A 10 0.04 -12.30 -5.86
C ALA A 10 0.20 -13.82 -5.69
N ALA A 11 0.60 -14.29 -4.52
CA ALA A 11 0.70 -15.72 -4.21
C ALA A 11 -0.68 -16.39 -4.22
N GLU A 12 -1.66 -15.76 -3.58
CA GLU A 12 -3.01 -16.29 -3.48
C GLU A 12 -3.69 -16.34 -4.86
N LEU A 13 -3.67 -15.24 -5.62
CA LEU A 13 -4.22 -15.23 -6.98
C LEU A 13 -3.45 -16.13 -7.94
N GLY A 14 -2.12 -16.15 -7.83
CA GLY A 14 -1.29 -17.04 -8.64
C GLY A 14 -1.58 -18.51 -8.37
N SER A 15 -1.82 -18.89 -7.12
CA SER A 15 -2.22 -20.27 -6.79
C SER A 15 -3.61 -20.62 -7.35
N MET A 16 -4.57 -19.67 -7.32
CA MET A 16 -5.90 -19.86 -7.91
C MET A 16 -5.84 -20.01 -9.44
N VAL A 17 -4.91 -19.34 -10.12
CA VAL A 17 -4.67 -19.51 -11.57
C VAL A 17 -4.13 -20.91 -11.85
N VAL A 18 -3.12 -21.35 -11.09
CA VAL A 18 -2.47 -22.65 -11.29
C VAL A 18 -3.42 -23.83 -10.99
N THR A 19 -4.37 -23.66 -10.07
CA THR A 19 -5.38 -24.66 -9.73
C THR A 19 -6.66 -24.56 -10.56
N GLU A 20 -6.65 -23.76 -11.65
CA GLU A 20 -7.76 -23.57 -12.60
C GLU A 20 -9.04 -22.99 -11.97
N GLN A 21 -8.97 -22.47 -10.73
CA GLN A 21 -10.12 -21.85 -10.05
C GLN A 21 -10.60 -20.58 -10.76
N VAL A 22 -9.69 -19.81 -11.36
CA VAL A 22 -10.02 -18.61 -12.13
C VAL A 22 -10.79 -18.99 -13.41
N ASP A 23 -10.42 -20.09 -14.06
CA ASP A 23 -11.09 -20.56 -15.25
C ASP A 23 -12.46 -21.18 -14.90
N ALA A 24 -12.59 -21.86 -13.76
CA ALA A 24 -13.89 -22.30 -13.25
C ALA A 24 -14.85 -21.12 -13.00
N LEU A 25 -14.36 -20.00 -12.48
CA LEU A 25 -15.17 -18.77 -12.32
C LEU A 25 -15.64 -18.23 -13.66
N ARG A 26 -14.78 -18.21 -14.67
CA ARG A 26 -15.15 -17.79 -16.04
C ARG A 26 -16.22 -18.69 -16.66
N MET A 27 -16.16 -19.99 -16.40
CA MET A 27 -17.17 -20.96 -16.86
C MET A 27 -18.54 -20.71 -16.22
N CYS A 28 -18.57 -20.15 -15.00
CA CYS A 28 -19.80 -19.72 -14.33
C CYS A 28 -20.30 -18.34 -14.79
N ALA A 29 -19.75 -17.77 -15.86
CA ALA A 29 -20.02 -16.42 -16.35
C ALA A 29 -19.78 -15.31 -15.31
N ALA A 30 -18.89 -15.56 -14.32
CA ALA A 30 -18.46 -14.59 -13.34
C ALA A 30 -17.15 -13.96 -13.79
N ASP A 31 -17.07 -12.62 -13.75
CA ASP A 31 -15.80 -11.94 -14.08
C ASP A 31 -14.82 -12.08 -12.89
N PRO A 32 -13.63 -12.67 -13.11
CA PRO A 32 -12.63 -12.80 -12.05
C PRO A 32 -12.20 -11.46 -11.46
N ILE A 33 -12.26 -10.37 -12.23
CA ILE A 33 -11.86 -9.04 -11.75
C ILE A 33 -12.85 -8.56 -10.69
N ASP A 34 -14.14 -8.69 -10.93
CA ASP A 34 -15.17 -8.22 -10.00
C ASP A 34 -15.18 -9.04 -8.70
N PHE A 35 -14.99 -10.36 -8.80
CA PHE A 35 -15.05 -11.25 -7.64
C PHE A 35 -13.74 -11.32 -6.84
N LEU A 36 -12.58 -11.25 -7.49
CA LEU A 36 -11.29 -11.44 -6.84
C LEU A 36 -10.53 -10.14 -6.60
N VAL A 37 -10.55 -9.19 -7.55
CA VAL A 37 -9.75 -7.97 -7.45
C VAL A 37 -10.50 -6.85 -6.72
N ALA A 38 -11.77 -6.64 -7.03
CA ALA A 38 -12.56 -5.54 -6.46
C ALA A 38 -12.64 -5.56 -4.92
N PRO A 39 -12.96 -6.68 -4.24
CA PRO A 39 -12.99 -6.70 -2.78
C PRO A 39 -11.61 -6.48 -2.16
N ARG A 40 -10.52 -6.97 -2.79
CA ARG A 40 -9.15 -6.74 -2.34
C ARG A 40 -8.72 -5.30 -2.51
N PHE A 41 -9.17 -4.64 -3.58
CA PHE A 41 -8.94 -3.22 -3.79
C PHE A 41 -9.57 -2.38 -2.67
N VAL A 42 -10.84 -2.59 -2.37
CA VAL A 42 -11.54 -1.85 -1.30
C VAL A 42 -10.89 -2.12 0.06
N ALA A 43 -10.63 -3.38 0.38
CA ALA A 43 -9.94 -3.76 1.61
C ALA A 43 -8.54 -3.14 1.70
N GLY A 44 -7.80 -3.11 0.59
CA GLY A 44 -6.47 -2.51 0.51
C GLY A 44 -6.48 -1.02 0.84
N VAL A 45 -7.41 -0.26 0.28
CA VAL A 45 -7.55 1.18 0.55
C VAL A 45 -7.89 1.43 2.03
N VAL A 46 -8.91 0.74 2.55
CA VAL A 46 -9.38 0.92 3.93
C VAL A 46 -8.30 0.51 4.94
N MET A 47 -7.71 -0.68 4.76
CA MET A 47 -6.72 -1.20 5.70
C MET A 47 -5.39 -0.42 5.64
N THR A 48 -4.98 0.05 4.47
CA THR A 48 -3.81 0.93 4.36
C THR A 48 -4.04 2.24 5.11
N GLY A 49 -5.23 2.83 5.00
CA GLY A 49 -5.63 4.02 5.76
C GLY A 49 -5.50 3.80 7.26
N PHE A 50 -6.09 2.74 7.75
CA PHE A 50 -6.05 2.40 9.17
C PHE A 50 -4.61 2.16 9.68
N LEU A 51 -3.81 1.39 8.93
CA LEU A 51 -2.43 1.09 9.28
C LEU A 51 -1.52 2.34 9.25
N VAL A 52 -1.76 3.28 8.34
CA VAL A 52 -1.00 4.54 8.30
C VAL A 52 -1.31 5.40 9.51
N VAL A 53 -2.56 5.49 9.93
CA VAL A 53 -2.95 6.24 11.14
C VAL A 53 -2.32 5.60 12.38
N LEU A 54 -2.43 4.29 12.56
CA LEU A 54 -1.79 3.57 13.67
C LEU A 54 -0.26 3.70 13.65
N GLY A 55 0.35 3.50 12.48
CA GLY A 55 1.80 3.62 12.32
C GLY A 55 2.30 5.04 12.59
N GLY A 56 1.54 6.05 12.15
CA GLY A 56 1.81 7.46 12.43
C GLY A 56 1.75 7.77 13.93
N ALA A 57 0.74 7.26 14.62
CA ALA A 57 0.62 7.42 16.07
C ALA A 57 1.80 6.78 16.81
N VAL A 58 2.14 5.53 16.48
CA VAL A 58 3.28 4.83 17.08
C VAL A 58 4.59 5.58 16.79
N ALA A 59 4.80 6.03 15.55
CA ALA A 59 5.99 6.78 15.18
C ALA A 59 6.11 8.12 15.93
N PHE A 60 4.98 8.82 16.11
CA PHE A 60 4.93 10.06 16.88
C PHE A 60 5.33 9.84 18.34
N PHE A 61 4.74 8.86 19.02
CA PHE A 61 5.06 8.55 20.41
C PHE A 61 6.50 8.05 20.58
N ALA A 62 6.97 7.18 19.69
CA ALA A 62 8.34 6.70 19.71
C ALA A 62 9.35 7.84 19.46
N GLY A 63 9.05 8.73 18.51
CA GLY A 63 9.86 9.91 18.22
C GLY A 63 9.92 10.87 19.41
N ALA A 64 8.78 11.16 20.06
CA ALA A 64 8.72 12.01 21.26
C ALA A 64 9.52 11.42 22.43
N LEU A 65 9.39 10.11 22.64
CA LEU A 65 10.15 9.40 23.68
C LEU A 65 11.66 9.46 23.42
N THR A 66 12.08 9.20 22.19
CA THR A 66 13.50 9.25 21.80
C THR A 66 14.06 10.67 21.94
N ALA A 67 13.31 11.69 21.50
CA ALA A 67 13.72 13.09 21.64
C ALA A 67 13.89 13.50 23.10
N HIS A 68 13.01 13.03 23.97
CA HIS A 68 13.12 13.31 25.41
C HIS A 68 14.31 12.60 26.06
N LEU A 69 14.51 11.32 25.78
CA LEU A 69 15.57 10.51 26.41
C LEU A 69 16.97 10.81 25.87
N ALA A 70 17.10 11.08 24.55
CA ALA A 70 18.41 11.26 23.91
C ALA A 70 18.84 12.73 23.83
N PHE A 71 17.88 13.67 23.75
CA PHE A 71 18.17 15.09 23.52
C PHE A 71 17.62 16.01 24.60
N GLU A 72 17.02 15.47 25.67
CA GLU A 72 16.42 16.23 26.77
C GLU A 72 15.38 17.29 26.33
N VAL A 73 14.77 17.10 25.15
CA VAL A 73 13.76 18.02 24.61
C VAL A 73 12.47 17.87 25.41
N PRO A 74 11.88 18.96 25.94
CA PRO A 74 10.62 18.90 26.68
C PRO A 74 9.46 18.47 25.78
N TYR A 75 8.56 17.63 26.30
CA TYR A 75 7.38 17.13 25.58
C TYR A 75 6.52 18.25 25.01
N SER A 76 6.45 19.41 25.69
CA SER A 76 5.68 20.57 25.23
C SER A 76 6.13 21.09 23.86
N THR A 77 7.41 20.99 23.54
CA THR A 77 7.95 21.41 22.23
C THR A 77 7.53 20.45 21.11
N PHE A 78 7.42 19.16 21.44
CA PHE A 78 7.01 18.13 20.46
C PHE A 78 5.51 18.17 20.13
N ILE A 79 4.69 18.52 21.10
CA ILE A 79 3.22 18.57 20.98
C ILE A 79 2.73 19.89 20.36
N THR A 80 3.62 20.84 20.07
CA THR A 80 3.20 22.13 19.51
C THR A 80 2.57 21.91 18.14
N ALA A 81 1.24 21.96 18.10
CA ALA A 81 0.41 21.68 16.92
C ALA A 81 0.66 22.61 15.71
N HIS A 82 1.43 23.68 15.93
CA HIS A 82 1.82 24.61 14.85
C HIS A 82 2.77 24.02 13.80
N ALA A 83 3.39 22.85 14.06
CA ALA A 83 4.29 22.20 13.13
C ALA A 83 3.55 21.44 12.01
N VAL A 84 2.27 21.08 12.21
CA VAL A 84 1.47 20.32 11.23
C VAL A 84 0.56 21.27 10.47
N ARG A 85 0.86 21.48 9.20
CA ARG A 85 0.01 22.28 8.31
C ARG A 85 -1.12 21.41 7.73
N LEU A 86 -2.24 22.04 7.42
CA LEU A 86 -3.40 21.37 6.79
C LEU A 86 -3.00 20.71 5.45
N GLY A 87 -2.06 21.31 4.71
CA GLY A 87 -1.50 20.76 3.48
C GLY A 87 -0.79 19.42 3.69
N ASP A 88 -0.11 19.23 4.83
CA ASP A 88 0.58 17.99 5.14
C ASP A 88 -0.40 16.85 5.41
N LEU A 89 -1.52 17.15 6.10
CA LEU A 89 -2.60 16.18 6.32
C LEU A 89 -3.27 15.77 5.02
N LEU A 90 -3.59 16.73 4.15
CA LEU A 90 -4.21 16.46 2.86
C LEU A 90 -3.28 15.63 1.96
N THR A 91 -2.00 15.96 1.93
CA THR A 91 -0.99 15.20 1.20
C THR A 91 -0.83 13.78 1.75
N GLY A 92 -0.87 13.63 3.07
CA GLY A 92 -0.83 12.32 3.73
C GLY A 92 -2.03 11.45 3.37
N ILE A 93 -3.24 12.00 3.38
CA ILE A 93 -4.47 11.29 2.98
C ILE A 93 -4.41 10.89 1.50
N ALA A 94 -4.00 11.81 0.62
CA ALA A 94 -3.85 11.52 -0.80
C ALA A 94 -2.87 10.38 -1.07
N LYS A 95 -1.70 10.38 -0.40
CA LYS A 95 -0.72 9.28 -0.46
C LYS A 95 -1.30 7.96 0.05
N CYS A 96 -2.06 8.01 1.13
CA CYS A 96 -2.67 6.84 1.74
C CYS A 96 -3.63 6.12 0.76
N ILE A 97 -4.51 6.90 0.13
CA ILE A 97 -5.46 6.39 -0.87
C ILE A 97 -4.70 5.86 -2.10
N ALA A 98 -3.74 6.63 -2.61
CA ALA A 98 -2.98 6.24 -3.79
C ALA A 98 -2.20 4.93 -3.59
N TYR A 99 -1.53 4.76 -2.44
CA TYR A 99 -0.77 3.55 -2.14
C TYR A 99 -1.69 2.35 -1.84
N GLY A 100 -2.79 2.61 -1.11
CA GLY A 100 -3.80 1.59 -0.83
C GLY A 100 -4.46 1.04 -2.09
N ALA A 101 -4.60 1.87 -3.13
CA ALA A 101 -5.11 1.46 -4.44
C ALA A 101 -4.03 0.78 -5.31
N ALA A 102 -2.81 1.33 -5.35
CA ALA A 102 -1.77 0.83 -6.24
C ALA A 102 -1.30 -0.59 -5.89
N ILE A 103 -1.16 -0.89 -4.59
CA ILE A 103 -0.66 -2.20 -4.14
C ILE A 103 -1.57 -3.35 -4.62
N PRO A 104 -2.89 -3.35 -4.34
CA PRO A 104 -3.76 -4.43 -4.79
C PRO A 104 -3.85 -4.55 -6.31
N ILE A 105 -3.88 -3.43 -7.05
CA ILE A 105 -3.97 -3.44 -8.51
C ILE A 105 -2.74 -4.11 -9.12
N VAL A 106 -1.55 -3.63 -8.77
CA VAL A 106 -0.29 -4.16 -9.33
C VAL A 106 -0.07 -5.61 -8.94
N SER A 107 -0.38 -5.96 -7.69
CA SER A 107 -0.19 -7.32 -7.18
C SER A 107 -1.20 -8.30 -7.77
N SER A 108 -2.46 -7.90 -7.95
CA SER A 108 -3.49 -8.72 -8.60
C SER A 108 -3.15 -8.96 -10.07
N HIS A 109 -2.68 -7.94 -10.78
CA HIS A 109 -2.22 -8.11 -12.15
C HIS A 109 -1.07 -9.12 -12.25
N SER A 110 -0.09 -9.03 -11.35
CA SER A 110 1.03 -9.98 -11.32
C SER A 110 0.59 -11.41 -10.99
N GLY A 111 -0.35 -11.57 -10.04
CA GLY A 111 -0.90 -12.87 -9.66
C GLY A 111 -1.74 -13.53 -10.76
N LEU A 112 -2.65 -12.76 -11.39
CA LEU A 112 -3.49 -13.26 -12.49
C LEU A 112 -2.69 -13.57 -13.77
N SER A 113 -1.49 -13.00 -13.91
CA SER A 113 -0.57 -13.25 -15.03
C SER A 113 0.44 -14.37 -14.73
N THR A 114 0.09 -15.28 -13.84
CA THR A 114 0.97 -16.42 -13.48
C THR A 114 0.92 -17.50 -14.56
N PHE A 115 2.10 -18.04 -14.91
CA PHE A 115 2.26 -19.16 -15.82
C PHE A 115 3.30 -20.15 -15.25
N GLY A 116 3.19 -21.45 -15.60
CA GLY A 116 4.22 -22.44 -15.30
C GLY A 116 4.10 -23.12 -13.92
N GLY A 117 2.91 -23.22 -13.38
CA GLY A 117 2.65 -23.98 -12.15
C GLY A 117 3.18 -23.30 -10.88
N SER A 118 3.61 -24.10 -9.90
CA SER A 118 4.06 -23.61 -8.59
C SER A 118 5.29 -22.69 -8.66
N GLU A 119 6.21 -22.94 -9.60
CA GLU A 119 7.38 -22.08 -9.83
C GLU A 119 6.93 -20.70 -10.34
N GLY A 120 5.92 -20.66 -11.22
CA GLY A 120 5.33 -19.42 -11.71
C GLY A 120 4.74 -18.55 -10.62
N VAL A 121 4.16 -19.14 -9.57
CA VAL A 121 3.65 -18.40 -8.39
C VAL A 121 4.81 -17.68 -7.67
N GLY A 122 5.95 -18.33 -7.51
CA GLY A 122 7.16 -17.71 -6.94
C GLY A 122 7.64 -16.49 -7.75
N TRP A 123 7.69 -16.61 -9.07
CA TRP A 123 8.03 -15.50 -9.97
C TRP A 123 7.00 -14.38 -9.93
N ALA A 124 5.70 -14.70 -9.89
CA ALA A 124 4.63 -13.72 -9.80
C ALA A 124 4.71 -12.91 -8.51
N THR A 125 5.00 -13.55 -7.37
CA THR A 125 5.16 -12.88 -6.08
C THR A 125 6.36 -11.92 -6.08
N THR A 126 7.50 -12.35 -6.61
CA THR A 126 8.67 -11.49 -6.74
C THR A 126 8.39 -10.28 -7.64
N ARG A 127 7.76 -10.50 -8.79
CA ARG A 127 7.36 -9.45 -9.72
C ARG A 127 6.38 -8.47 -9.06
N ALA A 128 5.40 -8.97 -8.30
CA ALA A 128 4.45 -8.14 -7.57
C ALA A 128 5.14 -7.21 -6.56
N VAL A 129 6.10 -7.74 -5.80
CA VAL A 129 6.87 -6.96 -4.82
C VAL A 129 7.69 -5.86 -5.50
N VAL A 130 8.41 -6.19 -6.55
CA VAL A 130 9.25 -5.21 -7.27
C VAL A 130 8.38 -4.13 -7.92
N ASN A 131 7.35 -4.52 -8.67
CA ASN A 131 6.50 -3.58 -9.39
C ASN A 131 5.68 -2.70 -8.45
N SER A 132 5.13 -3.25 -7.35
CA SER A 132 4.39 -2.44 -6.37
C SER A 132 5.30 -1.47 -5.63
N SER A 133 6.53 -1.88 -5.31
CA SER A 133 7.52 -0.98 -4.68
C SER A 133 7.92 0.17 -5.62
N LEU A 134 8.17 -0.12 -6.89
CA LEU A 134 8.45 0.91 -7.89
C LEU A 134 7.26 1.86 -8.08
N ALA A 135 6.04 1.31 -8.18
CA ALA A 135 4.82 2.12 -8.31
C ALA A 135 4.66 3.09 -7.12
N ILE A 136 4.92 2.64 -5.89
CA ILE A 136 4.84 3.50 -4.70
C ILE A 136 5.90 4.60 -4.73
N ILE A 137 7.14 4.29 -5.13
CA ILE A 137 8.21 5.30 -5.22
C ILE A 137 7.83 6.37 -6.24
N MET A 138 7.35 5.96 -7.42
CA MET A 138 6.89 6.89 -8.46
C MET A 138 5.71 7.74 -7.99
N LEU A 139 4.68 7.13 -7.39
CA LEU A 139 3.54 7.85 -6.84
C LEU A 139 3.96 8.82 -5.72
N ASN A 140 4.89 8.41 -4.85
CA ASN A 140 5.41 9.29 -3.82
C ASN A 140 6.09 10.53 -4.41
N PHE A 141 6.89 10.34 -5.46
CA PHE A 141 7.56 11.44 -6.14
C PHE A 141 6.55 12.42 -6.76
N PHE A 142 5.56 11.91 -7.51
CA PHE A 142 4.55 12.73 -8.14
C PHE A 142 3.65 13.46 -7.15
N ILE A 143 3.16 12.77 -6.12
CA ILE A 143 2.28 13.37 -5.12
C ILE A 143 3.03 14.41 -4.29
N SER A 144 4.29 14.14 -3.89
CA SER A 144 5.10 15.11 -3.15
C SER A 144 5.45 16.32 -4.01
N GLY A 145 5.79 16.11 -5.29
CA GLY A 145 6.05 17.20 -6.22
C GLY A 145 4.82 18.08 -6.44
N ALA A 146 3.64 17.47 -6.63
CA ALA A 146 2.38 18.20 -6.76
C ALA A 146 2.03 18.97 -5.47
N ALA A 147 2.26 18.37 -4.31
CA ALA A 147 2.00 19.01 -3.01
C ALA A 147 2.87 20.25 -2.81
N LEU A 148 4.14 20.24 -3.20
CA LEU A 148 5.03 21.40 -3.13
C LEU A 148 4.61 22.54 -4.06
N LEU A 149 3.97 22.23 -5.19
CA LEU A 149 3.45 23.24 -6.12
C LEU A 149 2.16 23.88 -5.61
N VAL A 150 1.31 23.10 -4.93
CA VAL A 150 0.00 23.56 -4.42
C VAL A 150 0.12 24.25 -3.06
N PHE A 151 1.01 23.74 -2.21
CA PHE A 151 1.25 24.24 -0.85
C PHE A 151 2.73 24.63 -0.69
N PRO A 152 3.15 25.78 -1.23
CA PRO A 152 4.52 26.24 -1.07
C PRO A 152 4.86 26.43 0.42
N PRO A 153 6.11 26.20 0.84
CA PRO A 153 6.57 26.21 2.24
C PRO A 153 6.41 27.56 2.96
#